data_6c51c74ecb9e2c0573c371bb82a7910b
#
_entry.id   6c51c74ecb9e2c0573c371bb82a7910b
#
_cell.length_a   1.000
_cell.length_b   1.000
_cell.length_c   1.000
_cell.angle_alpha   90.00
_cell.angle_beta   90.00
_cell.angle_gamma   90.00
#
_symmetry.space_group_name_H-M   'P 1'
#
loop_
_entity.id
_entity.type
_entity.pdbx_description
1 polymer ?
#
loop_
_entity_poly.entity_id
_entity_poly.type
_entity_poly.pdbx_seq_one_letter_code
_entity_poly.pdbx_strand_id
1 'polypeptide(L)'
;MQIQLTKEQKIILRHNHGVGFITAGAGTGKTTTLLEYVMQHILNEGADPEDFLILSFSNAAGEEFNDRLLLNKNKHGGALKRLDQVDVMTYDAFGKKIIQEHYAEFGFRNVPVVVTNTKRLRKCAAKIAQKQGAEKKGINKGCHQNIPWVDHGQ
;
A
#
# COMPACT_ATOMS: atom_id res chain seq x y z
N MET A 1 -16.69 14.67 -20.97
CA MET A 1 -17.40 15.33 -19.86
C MET A 1 -16.32 15.92 -18.98
N GLN A 2 -16.18 17.25 -18.90
CA GLN A 2 -15.21 17.88 -17.99
C GLN A 2 -15.74 17.78 -16.56
N ILE A 3 -14.91 17.25 -15.66
CA ILE A 3 -15.25 17.14 -14.23
C ILE A 3 -15.22 18.57 -13.66
N GLN A 4 -16.37 19.05 -13.13
CA GLN A 4 -16.40 20.32 -12.41
C GLN A 4 -15.93 20.11 -10.98
N LEU A 5 -14.72 20.56 -10.68
CA LEU A 5 -14.16 20.52 -9.34
C LEU A 5 -14.69 21.66 -8.47
N THR A 6 -14.96 21.37 -7.20
CA THR A 6 -15.33 22.38 -6.19
C THR A 6 -14.14 23.31 -5.87
N LYS A 7 -14.39 24.40 -5.15
CA LYS A 7 -13.33 25.32 -4.72
C LYS A 7 -12.31 24.62 -3.81
N GLU A 8 -12.78 23.79 -2.92
CA GLU A 8 -11.95 23.01 -1.98
C GLU A 8 -11.07 22.00 -2.74
N GLN A 9 -11.64 21.28 -3.71
CA GLN A 9 -10.89 20.36 -4.56
C GLN A 9 -9.80 21.07 -5.34
N LYS A 10 -10.06 22.27 -5.87
CA LYS A 10 -9.05 23.08 -6.57
C LYS A 10 -7.90 23.53 -5.66
N ILE A 11 -8.14 23.72 -4.35
CA ILE A 11 -7.09 24.02 -3.38
C ILE A 11 -6.18 22.81 -3.21
N ILE A 12 -6.76 21.60 -3.11
CA ILE A 12 -6.01 20.35 -2.99
C ILE A 12 -5.05 20.16 -4.17
N LEU A 13 -5.52 20.43 -5.38
CA LEU A 13 -4.71 20.30 -6.61
C LEU A 13 -3.47 21.20 -6.67
N ARG A 14 -3.42 22.26 -5.86
CA ARG A 14 -2.29 23.18 -5.79
C ARG A 14 -1.29 22.84 -4.69
N HIS A 15 -1.59 21.81 -3.90
CA HIS A 15 -0.71 21.38 -2.82
C HIS A 15 0.48 20.61 -3.42
N ASN A 16 1.70 21.12 -3.25
CA ASN A 16 2.89 20.59 -3.88
C ASN A 16 4.03 20.21 -2.89
N HIS A 17 3.87 20.48 -1.60
CA HIS A 17 4.84 20.08 -0.59
C HIS A 17 4.25 19.97 0.82
N GLY A 18 4.89 19.16 1.64
CA GLY A 18 4.48 18.93 3.02
C GLY A 18 3.35 17.90 3.15
N VAL A 19 2.69 17.92 4.28
CA VAL A 19 1.63 16.97 4.62
C VAL A 19 0.28 17.64 4.47
N GLY A 20 -0.59 17.07 3.65
CA GLY A 20 -1.98 17.49 3.48
C GLY A 20 -2.97 16.49 4.08
N PHE A 21 -3.94 16.95 4.85
CA PHE A 21 -5.04 16.13 5.35
C PHE A 21 -6.35 16.53 4.67
N ILE A 22 -7.02 15.54 4.06
CA ILE A 22 -8.30 15.73 3.39
C ILE A 22 -9.39 15.00 4.16
N THR A 23 -10.31 15.76 4.76
CA THR A 23 -11.50 15.21 5.42
C THR A 23 -12.69 15.36 4.49
N ALA A 24 -13.30 14.23 4.12
CA ALA A 24 -14.41 14.24 3.19
C ALA A 24 -15.32 13.02 3.40
N GLY A 25 -16.63 13.22 3.28
CA GLY A 25 -17.65 12.18 3.39
C GLY A 25 -17.61 11.14 2.27
N ALA A 26 -18.43 10.11 2.36
CA ALA A 26 -18.61 9.16 1.27
C ALA A 26 -19.24 9.85 0.05
N GLY A 27 -18.82 9.49 -1.16
CA GLY A 27 -19.38 10.04 -2.40
C GLY A 27 -18.96 11.47 -2.75
N THR A 28 -18.12 12.14 -1.96
CA THR A 28 -17.70 13.53 -2.20
C THR A 28 -16.63 13.70 -3.29
N GLY A 29 -16.21 12.60 -3.94
CA GLY A 29 -15.23 12.64 -5.02
C GLY A 29 -13.77 12.58 -4.58
N LYS A 30 -13.45 12.04 -3.38
CA LYS A 30 -12.05 11.89 -2.90
C LYS A 30 -11.13 11.23 -3.93
N THR A 31 -11.55 10.06 -4.44
CA THR A 31 -10.77 9.29 -5.44
C THR A 31 -10.60 10.09 -6.73
N THR A 32 -11.65 10.79 -7.16
CA THR A 32 -11.59 11.65 -8.35
C THR A 32 -10.63 12.82 -8.14
N THR A 33 -10.67 13.46 -6.96
CA THR A 33 -9.75 14.56 -6.63
C THR A 33 -8.30 14.10 -6.62
N LEU A 34 -8.03 12.91 -6.05
CA LEU A 34 -6.68 12.36 -6.01
C LEU A 34 -6.18 12.00 -7.42
N LEU A 35 -7.05 11.44 -8.27
CA LEU A 35 -6.73 11.16 -9.67
C LEU A 35 -6.39 12.44 -10.44
N GLU A 36 -7.21 13.48 -10.31
CA GLU A 36 -6.96 14.79 -10.92
C GLU A 36 -5.67 15.44 -10.40
N TYR A 37 -5.36 15.25 -9.11
CA TYR A 37 -4.11 15.71 -8.51
C TYR A 37 -2.90 15.08 -9.22
N VAL A 38 -2.86 13.75 -9.33
CA VAL A 38 -1.77 13.04 -10.02
C VAL A 38 -1.64 13.48 -11.47
N MET A 39 -2.76 13.52 -12.20
CA MET A 39 -2.76 13.94 -13.61
C MET A 39 -2.27 15.38 -13.80
N GLN A 40 -2.71 16.29 -12.93
CA GLN A 40 -2.33 17.70 -13.03
C GLN A 40 -0.82 17.91 -12.79
N HIS A 41 -0.25 17.25 -11.79
CA HIS A 41 1.19 17.32 -11.51
C HIS A 41 2.02 16.75 -12.66
N ILE A 42 1.60 15.65 -13.25
CA ILE A 42 2.27 15.09 -14.44
C ILE A 42 2.15 16.04 -15.64
N LEU A 43 0.96 16.60 -15.90
CA LEU A 43 0.72 17.43 -17.08
C LEU A 43 1.34 18.82 -16.99
N ASN A 44 1.21 19.48 -15.84
CA ASN A 44 1.54 20.89 -15.68
C ASN A 44 2.93 21.11 -15.07
N GLU A 45 3.37 20.19 -14.23
CA GLU A 45 4.64 20.31 -13.51
C GLU A 45 5.71 19.35 -14.04
N GLY A 46 5.35 18.45 -14.94
CA GLY A 46 6.28 17.48 -15.54
C GLY A 46 6.76 16.42 -14.55
N ALA A 47 5.99 16.16 -13.47
CA ALA A 47 6.32 15.13 -12.50
C ALA A 47 6.37 13.75 -13.15
N ASP A 48 7.33 12.91 -12.74
CA ASP A 48 7.41 11.56 -13.26
C ASP A 48 6.33 10.69 -12.59
N PRO A 49 5.54 9.91 -13.35
CA PRO A 49 4.57 8.99 -12.81
C PRO A 49 5.15 8.00 -11.78
N GLU A 50 6.40 7.61 -11.91
CA GLU A 50 7.11 6.73 -10.97
C GLU A 50 7.35 7.36 -9.58
N ASP A 51 7.24 8.69 -9.47
CA ASP A 51 7.36 9.40 -8.18
C ASP A 51 6.08 9.33 -7.33
N PHE A 52 4.98 8.80 -7.89
CA PHE A 52 3.71 8.68 -7.18
C PHE A 52 3.50 7.28 -6.61
N LEU A 53 3.25 7.22 -5.31
CA LEU A 53 2.82 6.03 -4.60
C LEU A 53 1.43 6.25 -3.99
N ILE A 54 0.45 5.51 -4.47
CA ILE A 54 -0.94 5.54 -3.98
C ILE A 54 -1.18 4.32 -3.09
N LEU A 55 -1.43 4.57 -1.81
CA LEU A 55 -1.72 3.51 -0.86
C LEU A 55 -3.20 3.43 -0.55
N SER A 56 -3.78 2.25 -0.71
CA SER A 56 -5.18 1.95 -0.41
C SER A 56 -5.31 1.01 0.78
N PHE A 57 -6.46 1.02 1.43
CA PHE A 57 -6.77 0.08 2.50
C PHE A 57 -7.21 -1.30 1.98
N SER A 58 -7.79 -1.36 0.79
CA SER A 58 -8.30 -2.60 0.20
C SER A 58 -7.86 -2.76 -1.25
N ASN A 59 -7.75 -4.01 -1.71
CA ASN A 59 -7.43 -4.31 -3.10
C ASN A 59 -8.46 -3.70 -4.05
N ALA A 60 -9.76 -3.80 -3.73
CA ALA A 60 -10.82 -3.24 -4.57
C ALA A 60 -10.68 -1.73 -4.79
N ALA A 61 -10.28 -0.96 -3.75
CA ALA A 61 -10.05 0.48 -3.90
C ALA A 61 -8.81 0.78 -4.75
N GLY A 62 -7.76 -0.03 -4.62
CA GLY A 62 -6.56 0.08 -5.46
C GLY A 62 -6.85 -0.25 -6.92
N GLU A 63 -7.58 -1.33 -7.18
CA GLU A 63 -8.00 -1.75 -8.52
C GLU A 63 -8.88 -0.67 -9.18
N GLU A 64 -9.87 -0.14 -8.46
CA GLU A 64 -10.71 0.95 -8.97
C GLU A 64 -9.88 2.20 -9.36
N PHE A 65 -8.86 2.53 -8.57
CA PHE A 65 -7.97 3.65 -8.88
C PHE A 65 -7.14 3.38 -10.13
N ASN A 66 -6.56 2.18 -10.25
CA ASN A 66 -5.82 1.73 -11.43
C ASN A 66 -6.67 1.76 -12.71
N ASP A 67 -7.89 1.27 -12.64
CA ASP A 67 -8.82 1.30 -13.80
C ASP A 67 -9.07 2.72 -14.26
N ARG A 68 -9.22 3.66 -13.33
CA ARG A 68 -9.40 5.09 -13.65
C ARG A 68 -8.14 5.71 -14.26
N LEU A 69 -6.95 5.34 -13.79
CA LEU A 69 -5.67 5.76 -14.41
C LEU A 69 -5.58 5.27 -15.85
N LEU A 70 -5.86 3.99 -16.09
CA LEU A 70 -5.82 3.37 -17.43
C LEU A 70 -6.83 4.00 -18.38
N LEU A 71 -8.05 4.31 -17.91
CA LEU A 71 -9.05 5.01 -18.71
C LEU A 71 -8.58 6.39 -19.14
N ASN A 72 -7.90 7.15 -18.27
CA ASN A 72 -7.38 8.47 -18.57
C ASN A 72 -6.14 8.40 -19.50
N LYS A 73 -5.24 7.43 -19.28
CA LYS A 73 -4.13 7.12 -20.20
C LYS A 73 -4.64 6.93 -21.63
N ASN A 74 -5.68 6.12 -21.80
CA ASN A 74 -6.23 5.79 -23.11
C ASN A 74 -6.95 6.97 -23.77
N LYS A 75 -7.56 7.86 -22.99
CA LYS A 75 -8.29 9.03 -23.50
C LYS A 75 -7.40 10.18 -23.93
N HIS A 76 -6.33 10.43 -23.19
CA HIS A 76 -5.55 11.64 -23.32
C HIS A 76 -4.21 11.47 -24.03
N GLY A 77 -3.61 10.27 -23.98
CA GLY A 77 -2.30 10.04 -24.59
C GLY A 77 -1.20 11.02 -24.10
N GLY A 78 -0.21 11.28 -24.93
CA GLY A 78 0.83 12.29 -24.64
C GLY A 78 1.55 12.06 -23.31
N ALA A 79 1.63 13.11 -22.48
CA ALA A 79 2.27 13.05 -21.15
C ALA A 79 1.63 12.03 -20.21
N LEU A 80 0.33 11.75 -20.39
CA LEU A 80 -0.39 10.75 -19.59
C LEU A 80 -0.21 9.31 -20.08
N LYS A 81 0.61 9.09 -21.12
CA LYS A 81 0.87 7.75 -21.66
C LYS A 81 1.52 6.81 -20.61
N ARG A 82 2.23 7.38 -19.64
CA ARG A 82 2.95 6.63 -18.59
C ARG A 82 2.18 6.54 -17.26
N LEU A 83 0.87 6.85 -17.24
CA LEU A 83 0.05 6.76 -16.01
C LEU A 83 0.01 5.36 -15.38
N ASP A 84 0.29 4.32 -16.14
CA ASP A 84 0.45 2.94 -15.65
C ASP A 84 1.73 2.71 -14.84
N GLN A 85 2.63 3.67 -14.78
CA GLN A 85 3.85 3.64 -13.96
C GLN A 85 3.64 4.23 -12.56
N VAL A 86 2.46 4.80 -12.28
CA VAL A 86 2.06 5.19 -10.92
C VAL A 86 1.90 3.93 -10.07
N ASP A 87 2.66 3.84 -8.98
CA ASP A 87 2.56 2.71 -8.04
C ASP A 87 1.26 2.80 -7.22
N VAL A 88 0.35 1.84 -7.43
CA VAL A 88 -0.90 1.73 -6.65
C VAL A 88 -0.94 0.39 -5.95
N MET A 89 -0.95 0.38 -4.63
CA MET A 89 -0.96 -0.85 -3.85
C MET A 89 -1.63 -0.69 -2.48
N THR A 90 -1.85 -1.80 -1.78
CA THR A 90 -2.32 -1.74 -0.40
C THR A 90 -1.16 -1.47 0.56
N TYR A 91 -1.47 -0.96 1.78
CA TYR A 91 -0.49 -0.82 2.86
C TYR A 91 0.24 -2.12 3.16
N ASP A 92 -0.47 -3.26 3.15
CA ASP A 92 0.12 -4.58 3.39
C ASP A 92 1.11 -4.97 2.27
N ALA A 93 0.75 -4.71 1.01
CA ALA A 93 1.62 -4.97 -0.13
C ALA A 93 2.87 -4.08 -0.10
N PHE A 94 2.72 -2.81 0.25
CA PHE A 94 3.82 -1.87 0.40
C PHE A 94 4.77 -2.29 1.54
N GLY A 95 4.23 -2.59 2.72
CA GLY A 95 5.05 -3.08 3.84
C GLY A 95 5.81 -4.35 3.49
N LYS A 96 5.16 -5.28 2.78
CA LYS A 96 5.82 -6.49 2.27
C LYS A 96 6.94 -6.17 1.29
N LYS A 97 6.73 -5.24 0.34
CA LYS A 97 7.73 -4.78 -0.63
C LYS A 97 8.96 -4.25 0.09
N ILE A 98 8.80 -3.32 1.05
CA ILE A 98 9.89 -2.78 1.85
C ILE A 98 10.68 -3.89 2.57
N ILE A 99 9.99 -4.79 3.28
CA ILE A 99 10.66 -5.87 4.01
C ILE A 99 11.41 -6.81 3.07
N GLN A 100 10.89 -7.04 1.86
CA GLN A 100 11.54 -7.92 0.89
C GLN A 100 12.75 -7.26 0.21
N GLU A 101 12.69 -5.96 -0.05
CA GLU A 101 13.79 -5.20 -0.65
C GLU A 101 14.92 -4.95 0.34
N HIS A 102 14.59 -4.68 1.60
CA HIS A 102 15.53 -4.34 2.66
C HIS A 102 15.69 -5.44 3.71
N TYR A 103 15.44 -6.69 3.36
CA TYR A 103 15.38 -7.80 4.32
C TYR A 103 16.64 -7.94 5.19
N ALA A 104 17.82 -7.64 4.65
CA ALA A 104 19.08 -7.71 5.40
C ALA A 104 19.17 -6.65 6.50
N GLU A 105 18.64 -5.44 6.27
CA GLU A 105 18.57 -4.35 7.24
C GLU A 105 17.62 -4.69 8.40
N PHE A 106 16.58 -5.49 8.13
CA PHE A 106 15.68 -6.05 9.14
C PHE A 106 16.25 -7.29 9.85
N GLY A 107 17.52 -7.65 9.59
CA GLY A 107 18.19 -8.81 10.23
C GLY A 107 17.82 -10.18 9.64
N PHE A 108 17.11 -10.24 8.52
CA PHE A 108 16.83 -11.51 7.85
C PHE A 108 18.02 -11.95 7.00
N ARG A 109 18.37 -13.26 7.08
CA ARG A 109 19.44 -13.84 6.25
C ARG A 109 19.01 -14.06 4.78
N ASN A 110 17.73 -14.21 4.54
CA ASN A 110 17.12 -14.45 3.23
C ASN A 110 15.83 -13.65 3.12
N VAL A 111 15.38 -13.39 1.89
CA VAL A 111 14.10 -12.73 1.65
C VAL A 111 12.96 -13.45 2.38
N PRO A 112 12.26 -12.80 3.31
CA PRO A 112 11.21 -13.42 4.09
C PRO A 112 9.97 -13.71 3.23
N VAL A 113 9.33 -14.84 3.51
CA VAL A 113 8.07 -15.22 2.86
C VAL A 113 6.92 -14.95 3.82
N VAL A 114 5.97 -14.13 3.40
CA VAL A 114 4.74 -13.89 4.16
C VAL A 114 3.84 -15.14 4.10
N VAL A 115 3.56 -15.72 5.25
CA VAL A 115 2.72 -16.91 5.37
C VAL A 115 1.32 -16.49 5.82
N THR A 116 0.37 -16.50 4.91
CA THR A 116 -1.05 -16.16 5.17
C THR A 116 -1.89 -17.37 5.56
N ASN A 117 -1.40 -18.59 5.24
CA ASN A 117 -2.15 -19.82 5.50
C ASN A 117 -1.99 -20.27 6.96
N THR A 118 -3.09 -20.24 7.72
CA THR A 118 -3.15 -20.60 9.14
C THR A 118 -2.61 -22.02 9.43
N LYS A 119 -2.81 -23.00 8.52
CA LYS A 119 -2.27 -24.34 8.69
C LYS A 119 -0.74 -24.36 8.59
N ARG A 120 -0.15 -23.56 7.69
CA ARG A 120 1.31 -23.41 7.57
C ARG A 120 1.88 -22.70 8.80
N LEU A 121 1.23 -21.63 9.27
CA LEU A 121 1.62 -20.92 10.50
C LEU A 121 1.68 -21.85 11.70
N ARG A 122 0.64 -22.67 11.91
CA ARG A 122 0.61 -23.67 13.00
C ARG A 122 1.74 -24.70 12.89
N LYS A 123 2.04 -25.17 11.67
CA LYS A 123 3.18 -26.10 11.45
C LYS A 123 4.52 -25.44 11.74
N CYS A 124 4.72 -24.18 11.33
CA CYS A 124 5.94 -23.44 11.64
C CYS A 124 6.08 -23.18 13.14
N ALA A 125 5.04 -22.74 13.82
CA ALA A 125 5.02 -22.53 15.27
C ALA A 125 5.33 -23.82 16.03
N ALA A 126 4.74 -24.96 15.62
CA ALA A 126 5.00 -26.25 16.23
C ALA A 126 6.47 -26.69 16.06
N LYS A 127 7.08 -26.46 14.89
CA LYS A 127 8.51 -26.76 14.65
C LYS A 127 9.43 -25.90 15.50
N ILE A 128 9.12 -24.61 15.67
CA ILE A 128 9.89 -23.69 16.52
C ILE A 128 9.79 -24.13 17.98
N ALA A 129 8.58 -24.41 18.46
CA ALA A 129 8.35 -24.90 19.82
C ALA A 129 9.10 -26.22 20.12
N GLN A 130 9.13 -27.14 19.16
CA GLN A 130 9.92 -28.39 19.31
C GLN A 130 11.42 -28.12 19.38
N LYS A 131 11.95 -27.18 18.60
CA LYS A 131 13.39 -26.85 18.63
C LYS A 131 13.79 -26.15 19.93
N GLN A 132 12.88 -25.44 20.58
CA GLN A 132 13.13 -24.72 21.83
C GLN A 132 12.86 -25.56 23.08
N GLY A 133 12.57 -26.85 22.93
CA GLY A 133 12.32 -27.76 24.07
C GLY A 133 11.03 -27.47 24.83
N ALA A 134 10.14 -26.66 24.28
CA ALA A 134 8.84 -26.39 24.89
C ALA A 134 7.94 -27.62 24.75
N GLU A 135 7.68 -28.29 25.89
CA GLU A 135 6.70 -29.37 25.98
C GLU A 135 5.36 -28.97 25.35
N LYS A 136 4.69 -29.96 24.72
CA LYS A 136 3.37 -29.86 24.09
C LYS A 136 2.25 -29.46 25.05
N LYS A 137 2.38 -28.39 25.84
CA LYS A 137 1.26 -27.81 26.56
C LYS A 137 0.50 -26.87 25.64
N GLY A 138 -0.50 -27.43 24.97
CA GLY A 138 -1.71 -26.79 24.52
C GLY A 138 -1.53 -25.41 23.86
N ILE A 139 -1.15 -25.37 22.60
CA ILE A 139 -1.53 -24.21 21.75
C ILE A 139 -3.04 -24.34 21.54
N ASN A 140 -3.78 -24.03 22.59
CA ASN A 140 -5.24 -23.98 22.60
C ASN A 140 -5.66 -22.63 22.00
N LYS A 141 -6.56 -22.68 21.08
CA LYS A 141 -7.54 -21.74 20.52
C LYS A 141 -7.42 -20.21 20.73
N GLY A 142 -6.32 -19.70 21.30
CA GLY A 142 -6.12 -18.29 21.66
C GLY A 142 -4.92 -17.60 21.04
N CYS A 143 -4.31 -18.17 19.99
CA CYS A 143 -3.05 -17.66 19.40
C CYS A 143 -3.20 -16.36 18.57
N HIS A 144 -4.26 -15.58 18.78
CA HIS A 144 -4.41 -14.26 18.17
C HIS A 144 -3.80 -13.12 19.01
N GLN A 145 -3.28 -13.39 20.22
CA GLN A 145 -2.88 -12.30 21.11
C GLN A 145 -1.44 -12.28 21.63
N ASN A 146 -0.61 -13.32 21.41
CA ASN A 146 0.76 -13.28 21.90
C ASN A 146 1.71 -14.04 20.95
N ILE A 147 2.15 -13.40 19.88
CA ILE A 147 3.45 -13.71 19.28
C ILE A 147 4.45 -12.84 20.03
N PRO A 148 5.33 -13.42 20.88
CA PRO A 148 6.39 -12.61 21.47
C PRO A 148 7.28 -12.12 20.33
N TRP A 149 7.41 -10.81 20.21
CA TRP A 149 8.45 -10.19 19.42
C TRP A 149 9.78 -10.74 19.93
N VAL A 150 10.59 -11.23 19.01
CA VAL A 150 11.93 -11.70 19.33
C VAL A 150 12.69 -10.52 19.91
N ASP A 151 12.95 -10.56 21.21
CA ASP A 151 13.78 -9.62 21.91
C ASP A 151 15.20 -9.73 21.33
N HIS A 152 15.65 -8.71 20.64
CA HIS A 152 17.04 -8.59 20.21
C HIS A 152 17.86 -8.17 21.45
N GLY A 153 18.13 -9.16 22.31
CA GLY A 153 19.15 -9.02 23.33
C GLY A 153 20.51 -8.71 22.69
N GLN A 154 21.14 -7.70 23.19
CA GLN A 154 22.42 -7.08 22.89
C GLN A 154 23.52 -8.05 22.42
#